data_17a6d914e2948fc80666eb3b7f7cc020
#
_entry.id   17a6d914e2948fc80666eb3b7f7cc020
#
_cell.length_a   1.000
_cell.length_b   1.000
_cell.length_c   1.000
_cell.angle_alpha   90.00
_cell.angle_beta   90.00
_cell.angle_gamma   90.00
#
_symmetry.space_group_name_H-M   'P 1'
#
loop_
_entity.id
_entity.type
_entity.pdbx_description
1 polymer ?
#
loop_
_entity_poly.entity_id
_entity_poly.type
_entity_poly.pdbx_seq_one_letter_code
_entity_poly.pdbx_strand_id
1 'polypeptide(L)'
;MCIRDSLEEKVLSVLKEVHPYEEIAYEIKTLENVNENIGLGMYGELKEALSENDFFKLIKNKLDIKFLKHSKLMNKSIKRVAVLGGSGSFGIEKAISVNADAYLSADLKYHDYFKADNSILLVDVGHYESEQFTKNLLYDILTKKFPNFAIALTKTNTNPVKYS
;
A
#
# COMPACT_ATOMS: atom_id res chain seq x y z
N MET A 1 -21.26 -9.09 -19.96
CA MET A 1 -19.79 -9.34 -19.96
C MET A 1 -19.18 -8.33 -19.00
N CYS A 2 -18.34 -8.77 -18.05
CA CYS A 2 -17.60 -7.85 -17.16
C CYS A 2 -16.18 -7.67 -17.69
N ILE A 3 -15.73 -6.44 -17.78
CA ILE A 3 -14.39 -6.07 -18.23
C ILE A 3 -13.72 -5.15 -17.20
N ARG A 4 -12.39 -5.08 -17.22
CA ARG A 4 -11.65 -4.07 -16.44
C ARG A 4 -11.71 -2.74 -17.18
N ASP A 5 -11.78 -1.63 -16.44
CA ASP A 5 -11.82 -0.27 -16.99
C ASP A 5 -10.67 -0.02 -17.99
N SER A 6 -9.47 -0.52 -17.68
CA SER A 6 -8.31 -0.42 -18.55
C SER A 6 -8.43 -1.15 -19.91
N LEU A 7 -9.47 -1.95 -20.10
CA LEU A 7 -9.75 -2.67 -21.34
C LEU A 7 -10.96 -2.12 -22.09
N GLU A 8 -11.64 -1.12 -21.55
CA GLU A 8 -12.86 -0.55 -22.13
C GLU A 8 -12.66 -0.08 -23.56
N GLU A 9 -11.71 0.81 -23.78
CA GLU A 9 -11.42 1.35 -25.13
C GLU A 9 -11.09 0.25 -26.13
N LYS A 10 -10.29 -0.74 -25.72
CA LYS A 10 -9.93 -1.86 -26.58
C LYS A 10 -11.14 -2.72 -26.96
N VAL A 11 -12.01 -3.00 -26.01
CA VAL A 11 -13.24 -3.78 -26.23
C VAL A 11 -14.19 -3.02 -27.15
N LEU A 12 -14.36 -1.71 -26.94
CA LEU A 12 -15.20 -0.86 -27.78
C LEU A 12 -14.65 -0.74 -29.21
N SER A 13 -13.33 -0.64 -29.36
CA SER A 13 -12.70 -0.62 -30.69
C SER A 13 -12.99 -1.89 -31.46
N VAL A 14 -12.77 -3.06 -30.83
CA VAL A 14 -13.07 -4.35 -31.47
C VAL A 14 -14.56 -4.51 -31.76
N LEU A 15 -15.43 -4.06 -30.83
CA LEU A 15 -16.88 -4.09 -31.06
C LEU A 15 -17.26 -3.31 -32.32
N LYS A 16 -16.72 -2.10 -32.51
CA LYS A 16 -16.99 -1.26 -33.69
C LYS A 16 -16.45 -1.85 -34.98
N GLU A 17 -15.35 -2.59 -34.92
CA GLU A 17 -14.73 -3.23 -36.08
C GLU A 17 -15.51 -4.43 -36.57
N VAL A 18 -16.05 -5.25 -35.67
CA VAL A 18 -16.68 -6.54 -36.03
C VAL A 18 -18.20 -6.48 -36.11
N HIS A 19 -18.82 -5.42 -35.64
CA HIS A 19 -20.28 -5.32 -35.62
C HIS A 19 -20.83 -4.94 -37.00
N PRO A 20 -21.92 -5.57 -37.45
CA PRO A 20 -22.47 -5.32 -38.79
C PRO A 20 -23.17 -3.97 -38.98
N TYR A 21 -23.45 -3.23 -37.86
CA TYR A 21 -24.10 -1.93 -37.93
C TYR A 21 -23.08 -0.79 -37.88
N GLU A 22 -23.26 0.26 -38.67
CA GLU A 22 -22.42 1.45 -38.67
C GLU A 22 -22.56 2.23 -37.33
N GLU A 23 -23.80 2.27 -36.76
CA GLU A 23 -24.05 2.82 -35.43
C GLU A 23 -24.49 1.70 -34.48
N ILE A 24 -23.66 1.45 -33.49
CA ILE A 24 -23.84 0.37 -32.52
C ILE A 24 -24.46 0.92 -31.25
N ALA A 25 -25.63 0.41 -30.86
CA ALA A 25 -26.19 0.70 -29.55
C ALA A 25 -25.52 -0.17 -28.47
N TYR A 26 -24.89 0.45 -27.49
CA TYR A 26 -24.33 -0.24 -26.34
C TYR A 26 -24.53 0.59 -25.07
N GLU A 27 -24.44 -0.06 -23.94
CA GLU A 27 -24.52 0.56 -22.62
C GLU A 27 -23.35 0.07 -21.77
N ILE A 28 -22.70 1.01 -21.06
CA ILE A 28 -21.66 0.72 -20.09
C ILE A 28 -22.21 1.03 -18.70
N LYS A 29 -22.15 0.02 -17.82
CA LYS A 29 -22.53 0.14 -16.41
C LYS A 29 -21.32 -0.14 -15.53
N THR A 30 -20.99 0.80 -14.66
CA THR A 30 -20.00 0.57 -13.62
C THR A 30 -20.63 -0.32 -12.54
N LEU A 31 -19.91 -1.37 -12.15
CA LEU A 31 -20.31 -2.22 -11.04
C LEU A 31 -19.74 -1.64 -9.74
N GLU A 32 -20.53 -1.68 -8.69
CA GLU A 32 -20.09 -1.27 -7.34
C GLU A 32 -19.13 -2.28 -6.69
N ASN A 33 -18.97 -3.44 -7.28
CA ASN A 33 -18.06 -4.48 -6.80
C ASN A 33 -16.61 -4.00 -6.83
N VAL A 34 -16.00 -3.90 -5.65
CA VAL A 34 -14.59 -3.55 -5.51
C VAL A 34 -13.73 -4.78 -5.76
N ASN A 35 -12.62 -4.60 -6.49
CA ASN A 35 -11.63 -5.67 -6.60
C ASN A 35 -10.76 -5.67 -5.33
N GLU A 36 -11.05 -6.59 -4.42
CA GLU A 36 -10.36 -6.71 -3.14
C GLU A 36 -8.85 -7.04 -3.25
N ASN A 37 -8.41 -7.48 -4.44
CA ASN A 37 -6.99 -7.80 -4.69
C ASN A 37 -6.19 -6.62 -5.22
N ILE A 38 -6.79 -5.45 -5.41
CA ILE A 38 -6.15 -4.23 -5.89
C ILE A 38 -6.48 -3.08 -4.93
N GLY A 39 -5.44 -2.44 -4.40
CA GLY A 39 -5.59 -1.32 -3.48
C GLY A 39 -4.28 -0.55 -3.33
N LEU A 40 -4.35 0.64 -2.74
CA LEU A 40 -3.18 1.47 -2.40
C LEU A 40 -2.40 0.92 -1.20
N GLY A 41 -3.07 0.19 -0.33
CA GLY A 41 -2.50 -0.46 0.83
C GLY A 41 -3.02 -1.88 0.97
N MET A 42 -2.58 -2.56 1.99
CA MET A 42 -3.08 -3.89 2.33
C MET A 42 -3.18 -4.09 3.84
N TYR A 43 -3.93 -5.08 4.25
CA TYR A 43 -3.94 -5.54 5.63
C TYR A 43 -3.80 -7.05 5.70
N GLY A 44 -3.30 -7.53 6.82
CA GLY A 44 -3.10 -8.96 7.05
C GLY A 44 -2.84 -9.27 8.50
N GLU A 45 -2.61 -10.52 8.81
CA GLU A 45 -2.33 -10.98 10.16
C GLU A 45 -0.89 -11.47 10.30
N LEU A 46 -0.26 -11.09 11.41
CA LEU A 46 1.01 -11.67 11.80
C LEU A 46 0.80 -13.15 12.15
N LYS A 47 1.83 -13.98 11.97
CA LYS A 47 1.76 -15.41 12.37
C LYS A 47 1.40 -15.54 13.85
N GLU A 48 2.05 -14.73 14.69
CA GLU A 48 1.81 -14.66 16.12
C GLU A 48 1.53 -13.22 16.53
N ALA A 49 0.72 -13.03 17.56
CA ALA A 49 0.49 -11.70 18.12
C ALA A 49 1.74 -11.23 18.88
N LEU A 50 2.12 -9.98 18.66
CA LEU A 50 3.32 -9.38 19.27
C LEU A 50 2.91 -8.31 20.27
N SER A 51 3.77 -8.05 21.26
CA SER A 51 3.67 -6.81 22.03
C SER A 51 3.95 -5.61 21.12
N GLU A 52 3.44 -4.42 21.48
CA GLU A 52 3.72 -3.19 20.70
C GLU A 52 5.23 -2.95 20.56
N ASN A 53 6.02 -3.21 21.61
CA ASN A 53 7.47 -3.05 21.59
C ASN A 53 8.16 -4.06 20.65
N ASP A 54 7.73 -5.30 20.63
CA ASP A 54 8.29 -6.31 19.73
C ASP A 54 7.85 -6.05 18.28
N PHE A 55 6.65 -5.52 18.09
CA PHE A 55 6.19 -5.05 16.79
C PHE A 55 7.07 -3.89 16.28
N PHE A 56 7.44 -2.92 17.10
CA PHE A 56 8.39 -1.88 16.71
C PHE A 56 9.77 -2.43 16.35
N LYS A 57 10.27 -3.42 17.08
CA LYS A 57 11.53 -4.10 16.72
C LYS A 57 11.41 -4.79 15.36
N LEU A 58 10.30 -5.49 15.11
CA LEU A 58 10.01 -6.14 13.83
C LEU A 58 10.04 -5.13 12.68
N ILE A 59 9.32 -4.00 12.82
CA ILE A 59 9.27 -2.94 11.80
C ILE A 59 10.67 -2.39 11.54
N LYS A 60 11.39 -2.00 12.62
CA LYS A 60 12.73 -1.44 12.50
C LYS A 60 13.68 -2.37 11.76
N ASN A 61 13.65 -3.66 12.08
CA ASN A 61 14.47 -4.65 11.41
C ASN A 61 14.07 -4.89 9.95
N LYS A 62 12.75 -4.92 9.66
CA LYS A 62 12.26 -5.21 8.30
C LYS A 62 12.45 -4.04 7.35
N LEU A 63 12.34 -2.82 7.84
CA LEU A 63 12.49 -1.60 7.05
C LEU A 63 13.90 -1.00 7.13
N ASP A 64 14.80 -1.60 7.92
CA ASP A 64 16.16 -1.09 8.17
C ASP A 64 16.17 0.37 8.65
N ILE A 65 15.35 0.66 9.67
CA ILE A 65 15.16 2.00 10.23
C ILE A 65 15.54 2.05 11.71
N LYS A 66 16.02 3.21 12.16
CA LYS A 66 16.38 3.43 13.57
C LYS A 66 15.24 4.07 14.37
N PHE A 67 14.48 4.95 13.74
CA PHE A 67 13.45 5.76 14.37
C PHE A 67 12.09 5.53 13.70
N LEU A 68 11.04 5.71 14.47
CA LEU A 68 9.65 5.78 14.02
C LEU A 68 8.88 6.70 14.97
N LYS A 69 7.79 7.28 14.51
CA LYS A 69 6.84 8.01 15.34
C LYS A 69 5.60 7.13 15.54
N HIS A 70 4.96 7.24 16.68
CA HIS A 70 3.76 6.44 16.94
C HIS A 70 2.74 7.20 17.82
N SER A 71 1.49 6.79 17.76
CA SER A 71 0.44 7.23 18.68
C SER A 71 0.69 6.66 20.09
N LYS A 72 -0.12 7.09 21.05
CA LYS A 72 -0.05 6.54 22.42
C LYS A 72 -0.17 5.01 22.39
N LEU A 73 0.67 4.34 23.17
CA LEU A 73 0.59 2.90 23.38
C LEU A 73 -0.69 2.52 24.11
N MET A 74 -1.30 1.44 23.69
CA MET A 74 -2.56 0.96 24.26
C MET A 74 -2.36 -0.25 25.18
N ASN A 75 -1.12 -0.76 25.28
CA ASN A 75 -0.76 -2.00 25.99
C ASN A 75 -1.57 -3.22 25.49
N LYS A 76 -1.79 -3.27 24.18
CA LYS A 76 -2.48 -4.36 23.50
C LYS A 76 -1.52 -5.18 22.66
N SER A 77 -1.88 -6.42 22.37
CA SER A 77 -1.16 -7.23 21.40
C SER A 77 -1.53 -6.81 19.97
N ILE A 78 -0.55 -6.83 19.09
CA ILE A 78 -0.70 -6.54 17.66
C ILE A 78 -0.75 -7.85 16.90
N LYS A 79 -1.86 -8.12 16.24
CA LYS A 79 -2.07 -9.28 15.38
C LYS A 79 -2.42 -8.88 13.96
N ARG A 80 -3.44 -8.04 13.78
CA ARG A 80 -3.86 -7.53 12.47
C ARG A 80 -3.22 -6.19 12.18
N VAL A 81 -2.51 -6.09 11.06
CA VAL A 81 -1.74 -4.91 10.66
C VAL A 81 -2.22 -4.43 9.30
N ALA A 82 -2.46 -3.14 9.18
CA ALA A 82 -2.68 -2.46 7.91
C ALA A 82 -1.44 -1.65 7.54
N VAL A 83 -1.10 -1.61 6.24
CA VAL A 83 0.08 -0.91 5.72
C VAL A 83 -0.27 -0.11 4.48
N LEU A 84 0.30 1.08 4.35
CA LEU A 84 0.25 1.91 3.16
C LEU A 84 1.56 2.69 3.07
N GLY A 85 2.36 2.45 2.03
CA GLY A 85 3.62 3.17 1.80
C GLY A 85 3.40 4.63 1.42
N GLY A 86 4.35 5.49 1.78
CA GLY A 86 4.26 6.93 1.56
C GLY A 86 3.20 7.62 2.43
N SER A 87 2.67 8.74 1.96
CA SER A 87 1.69 9.56 2.68
C SER A 87 0.33 8.88 2.77
N GLY A 88 -0.03 8.38 3.95
CA GLY A 88 -1.21 7.54 4.13
C GLY A 88 -2.22 7.99 5.18
N SER A 89 -2.26 9.27 5.56
CA SER A 89 -3.22 9.74 6.59
C SER A 89 -4.68 9.48 6.24
N PHE A 90 -5.02 9.42 4.95
CA PHE A 90 -6.36 9.10 4.45
C PHE A 90 -6.75 7.63 4.67
N GLY A 91 -5.79 6.72 4.87
CA GLY A 91 -6.03 5.30 5.09
C GLY A 91 -6.38 4.92 6.53
N ILE A 92 -6.26 5.85 7.50
CA ILE A 92 -6.46 5.57 8.92
C ILE A 92 -7.88 5.02 9.19
N GLU A 93 -8.91 5.69 8.68
CA GLU A 93 -10.30 5.27 8.88
C GLU A 93 -10.58 3.89 8.27
N LYS A 94 -9.97 3.62 7.11
CA LYS A 94 -10.08 2.30 6.48
C LYS A 94 -9.37 1.22 7.31
N ALA A 95 -8.20 1.51 7.87
CA ALA A 95 -7.49 0.59 8.76
C ALA A 95 -8.31 0.28 10.02
N ILE A 96 -8.96 1.27 10.60
CA ILE A 96 -9.90 1.09 11.73
C ILE A 96 -11.09 0.21 11.30
N SER A 97 -11.69 0.49 10.14
CA SER A 97 -12.87 -0.25 9.66
C SER A 97 -12.64 -1.73 9.39
N VAL A 98 -11.38 -2.13 9.12
CA VAL A 98 -10.99 -3.54 8.98
C VAL A 98 -10.47 -4.15 10.30
N ASN A 99 -10.66 -3.45 11.42
CA ASN A 99 -10.22 -3.85 12.76
C ASN A 99 -8.71 -4.15 12.83
N ALA A 100 -7.89 -3.32 12.20
CA ALA A 100 -6.45 -3.43 12.35
C ALA A 100 -6.02 -2.97 13.75
N ASP A 101 -5.10 -3.71 14.38
CA ASP A 101 -4.51 -3.35 15.67
C ASP A 101 -3.47 -2.23 15.49
N ALA A 102 -2.79 -2.25 14.34
CA ALA A 102 -1.79 -1.23 13.99
C ALA A 102 -1.91 -0.82 12.52
N TYR A 103 -1.60 0.44 12.24
CA TYR A 103 -1.50 1.00 10.89
C TYR A 103 -0.13 1.62 10.67
N LEU A 104 0.61 1.11 9.68
CA LEU A 104 1.91 1.62 9.25
C LEU A 104 1.75 2.50 8.02
N SER A 105 2.27 3.71 8.09
CA SER A 105 2.31 4.63 6.95
C SER A 105 3.40 5.67 7.15
N ALA A 106 3.35 6.77 6.41
CA ALA A 106 4.25 7.90 6.58
C ALA A 106 3.53 9.25 6.48
N ASP A 107 4.25 10.32 6.77
CA ASP A 107 3.80 11.73 6.69
C ASP A 107 2.55 12.01 7.54
N LEU A 108 2.40 11.32 8.66
CA LEU A 108 1.31 11.57 9.59
C LEU A 108 1.54 12.90 10.30
N LYS A 109 0.58 13.82 10.17
CA LYS A 109 0.59 15.13 10.81
C LYS A 109 0.13 15.01 12.26
N TYR A 110 0.43 16.03 13.06
CA TYR A 110 0.03 16.12 14.47
C TYR A 110 -1.42 15.73 14.71
N HIS A 111 -2.36 16.29 13.91
CA HIS A 111 -3.79 16.02 14.07
C HIS A 111 -4.20 14.60 13.64
N ASP A 112 -3.44 13.92 12.80
CA ASP A 112 -3.77 12.56 12.36
C ASP A 112 -3.65 11.55 13.51
N TYR A 113 -2.73 11.78 14.46
CA TYR A 113 -2.58 10.91 15.62
C TYR A 113 -3.78 10.89 16.57
N PHE A 114 -4.61 11.94 16.58
CA PHE A 114 -5.86 11.94 17.35
C PHE A 114 -6.90 10.97 16.80
N LYS A 115 -6.84 10.67 15.49
CA LYS A 115 -7.74 9.68 14.88
C LYS A 115 -7.54 8.28 15.43
N ALA A 116 -6.41 8.00 16.08
CA ALA A 116 -6.18 6.72 16.76
C ALA A 116 -7.24 6.43 17.82
N ASP A 117 -7.64 7.45 18.56
CA ASP A 117 -8.70 7.41 19.59
C ASP A 117 -8.73 6.13 20.45
N ASN A 118 -7.54 5.66 20.87
CA ASN A 118 -7.32 4.40 21.57
C ASN A 118 -7.87 3.13 20.84
N SER A 119 -8.18 3.23 19.56
CA SER A 119 -8.70 2.12 18.75
C SER A 119 -7.63 1.41 17.93
N ILE A 120 -6.60 2.12 17.48
CA ILE A 120 -5.53 1.61 16.62
C ILE A 120 -4.17 2.22 16.99
N LEU A 121 -3.09 1.45 16.85
CA LEU A 121 -1.74 1.97 16.95
C LEU A 121 -1.30 2.56 15.61
N LEU A 122 -1.16 3.89 15.53
CA LEU A 122 -0.62 4.55 14.35
C LEU A 122 0.89 4.58 14.43
N VAL A 123 1.57 4.17 13.34
CA VAL A 123 3.03 4.14 13.24
C VAL A 123 3.46 4.84 11.95
N ASP A 124 4.21 5.92 12.08
CA ASP A 124 4.85 6.65 10.98
C ASP A 124 6.32 6.22 10.90
N VAL A 125 6.66 5.55 9.81
CA VAL A 125 7.99 4.98 9.60
C VAL A 125 8.89 5.84 8.72
N GLY A 126 8.38 6.98 8.23
CA GLY A 126 9.03 7.84 7.26
C GLY A 126 8.70 7.48 5.81
N HIS A 127 8.61 8.52 4.96
CA HIS A 127 8.19 8.34 3.56
C HIS A 127 9.19 7.49 2.78
N TYR A 128 10.43 7.94 2.71
CA TYR A 128 11.49 7.21 2.04
C TYR A 128 11.66 5.79 2.61
N GLU A 129 11.61 5.65 3.90
CA GLU A 129 11.80 4.40 4.64
C GLU A 129 10.71 3.37 4.32
N SER A 130 9.48 3.83 4.07
CA SER A 130 8.36 2.97 3.68
C SER A 130 8.45 2.48 2.23
N GLU A 131 9.16 3.19 1.35
CA GLU A 131 9.19 2.95 -0.10
C GLU A 131 10.57 2.54 -0.64
N GLN A 132 11.63 2.61 0.17
CA GLN A 132 13.02 2.39 -0.27
C GLN A 132 13.27 1.05 -0.98
N PHE A 133 12.47 0.03 -0.71
CA PHE A 133 12.61 -1.30 -1.31
C PHE A 133 11.88 -1.45 -2.65
N THR A 134 11.13 -0.45 -3.11
CA THR A 134 10.42 -0.49 -4.40
C THR A 134 11.39 -0.72 -5.56
N LYS A 135 12.58 -0.12 -5.51
CA LYS A 135 13.61 -0.32 -6.54
C LYS A 135 14.08 -1.78 -6.62
N ASN A 136 14.18 -2.47 -5.48
CA ASN A 136 14.56 -3.87 -5.43
C ASN A 136 13.47 -4.76 -6.03
N LEU A 137 12.21 -4.50 -5.68
CA LEU A 137 11.06 -5.20 -6.24
C LEU A 137 10.99 -5.03 -7.77
N LEU A 138 11.17 -3.80 -8.26
CA LEU A 138 11.20 -3.53 -9.70
C LEU A 138 12.36 -4.23 -10.39
N TYR A 139 13.55 -4.23 -9.79
CA TYR A 139 14.71 -4.95 -10.30
C TYR A 139 14.41 -6.45 -10.44
N ASP A 140 13.85 -7.08 -9.42
CA ASP A 140 13.51 -8.50 -9.43
C ASP A 140 12.46 -8.85 -10.49
N ILE A 141 11.41 -8.03 -10.61
CA ILE A 141 10.35 -8.20 -11.62
C ILE A 141 10.93 -8.08 -13.03
N LEU A 142 11.72 -7.04 -13.27
CA LEU A 142 12.30 -6.77 -14.60
C LEU A 142 13.32 -7.84 -14.99
N THR A 143 14.19 -8.23 -14.08
CA THR A 143 15.19 -9.29 -14.31
C THR A 143 14.51 -10.62 -14.67
N LYS A 144 13.42 -10.94 -13.95
CA LYS A 144 12.64 -12.15 -14.25
C LYS A 144 11.93 -12.07 -15.59
N LYS A 145 11.40 -10.90 -15.95
CA LYS A 145 10.61 -10.70 -17.19
C LYS A 145 11.51 -10.55 -18.42
N PHE A 146 12.69 -9.99 -18.25
CA PHE A 146 13.65 -9.69 -19.33
C PHE A 146 15.04 -10.26 -19.01
N PRO A 147 15.21 -11.60 -19.00
CA PRO A 147 16.43 -12.24 -18.53
C PRO A 147 17.68 -11.93 -19.37
N ASN A 148 17.49 -11.50 -20.61
CA ASN A 148 18.58 -11.14 -21.54
C ASN A 148 18.95 -9.65 -21.48
N PHE A 149 18.35 -8.87 -20.58
CA PHE A 149 18.60 -7.44 -20.44
C PHE A 149 19.50 -7.17 -19.25
N ALA A 150 20.55 -6.37 -19.44
CA ALA A 150 21.41 -5.92 -18.35
C ALA A 150 20.67 -4.85 -17.54
N ILE A 151 20.22 -5.21 -16.35
CA ILE A 151 19.51 -4.30 -15.44
C ILE A 151 20.45 -3.96 -14.27
N ALA A 152 20.66 -2.66 -14.02
CA ALA A 152 21.49 -2.18 -12.93
C ALA A 152 20.64 -1.54 -11.83
N LEU A 153 20.87 -1.94 -10.58
CA LEU A 153 20.26 -1.32 -9.40
C LEU A 153 21.09 -0.13 -8.95
N THR A 154 20.48 1.07 -8.93
CA THR A 154 21.18 2.27 -8.44
C THR A 154 21.54 2.16 -6.95
N LYS A 155 22.74 2.62 -6.61
CA LYS A 155 23.22 2.74 -5.21
C LYS A 155 22.98 4.14 -4.62
N THR A 156 22.45 5.07 -5.41
CA THR A 156 22.19 6.44 -4.95
C THR A 156 21.11 6.44 -3.89
N ASN A 157 21.41 7.06 -2.75
CA ASN A 157 20.42 7.33 -1.71
C ASN A 157 19.83 8.74 -1.95
N THR A 158 18.55 8.78 -2.25
CA THR A 158 17.81 10.02 -2.53
C THR A 158 17.04 10.55 -1.32
N ASN A 159 17.20 9.95 -0.12
CA ASN A 159 16.52 10.42 1.09
C ASN A 159 17.02 11.83 1.50
N PRO A 160 16.16 12.86 1.42
CA PRO A 160 16.52 14.22 1.84
C PRO A 160 16.48 14.40 3.36
N VAL A 161 15.77 13.50 4.08
CA VAL A 161 15.58 13.58 5.53
C VAL A 161 16.81 12.99 6.25
N LYS A 162 17.30 13.71 7.25
CA LYS A 162 18.38 13.26 8.12
C LYS A 162 17.89 13.22 9.55
N TYR A 163 18.37 12.25 10.31
CA TYR A 163 18.04 12.06 11.71
C TYR A 163 19.31 12.30 12.54
N SER A 164 19.19 13.03 13.63
CA SER A 164 20.26 13.33 14.58
C SER A 164 19.92 12.84 15.98
#